data_77e1ab27b7338e3812573b4e5affc394
#
_entry.id   77e1ab27b7338e3812573b4e5affc394
#
_cell.length_a   1.000
_cell.length_b   1.000
_cell.length_c   1.000
_cell.angle_alpha   90.00
_cell.angle_beta   90.00
_cell.angle_gamma   90.00
#
_symmetry.space_group_name_H-M   'P 1'
#
loop_
_entity.id
_entity.type
_entity.pdbx_description
1 polymer ?
#
loop_
_entity_poly.entity_id
_entity_poly.type
_entity_poly.pdbx_seq_one_letter_code
_entity_poly.pdbx_strand_id
1 'polypeptide(L)'
;MSQNYQYNTIEEALRDLKEGKIVLVTDDPDRENEGDLICAAEFATRENINFMATYAKGLICTPMSAEIAARLNFPPMVAENTDNHSTAFTVAVDHADTTTGISAEERSYTIMKCVDDQSKPEDFRRPGHVFPLISRKGGVLVRNGHTEATTDLMRLAGLKECGVCCEVMKEDGTMMRTSQLWEMAKEHNLTFITIRDLQDYIRIHEKHVKEEAVANLPTQYGDFKMYGYINDITGEHHLALVKGDIGDGEDVLCRVHSECLTGDAFGSLRCDCGLQLQTAMRQVEAEGRGK
;
A
#
# COMPACT_ATOMS: atom_id res chain seq x y z
N MET A 1 27.55 8.96 11.35
CA MET A 1 27.53 9.16 9.89
C MET A 1 26.38 8.30 9.38
N SER A 2 25.33 8.90 8.85
CA SER A 2 24.24 8.16 8.21
C SER A 2 24.79 7.47 6.96
N GLN A 3 24.84 6.14 6.94
CA GLN A 3 25.11 5.42 5.71
C GLN A 3 23.99 5.75 4.74
N ASN A 4 24.36 6.29 3.58
CA ASN A 4 23.40 6.59 2.51
C ASN A 4 23.21 5.26 1.74
N TYR A 5 22.14 4.54 2.03
CA TYR A 5 21.77 3.33 1.28
C TYR A 5 21.17 3.74 -0.05
N GLN A 6 21.62 3.13 -1.14
CA GLN A 6 21.05 3.36 -2.45
C GLN A 6 19.98 2.29 -2.72
N TYR A 7 18.72 2.65 -2.52
CA TYR A 7 17.58 1.80 -2.87
C TYR A 7 17.35 1.79 -4.38
N ASN A 8 16.73 0.71 -4.85
CA ASN A 8 16.24 0.61 -6.22
C ASN A 8 14.93 1.39 -6.38
N THR A 9 14.55 1.63 -7.64
CA THR A 9 13.26 2.27 -7.94
C THR A 9 12.10 1.27 -7.86
N ILE A 10 10.89 1.79 -7.70
CA ILE A 10 9.69 0.94 -7.70
C ILE A 10 9.51 0.28 -9.05
N GLU A 11 9.81 0.97 -10.16
CA GLU A 11 9.73 0.40 -11.51
C GLU A 11 10.67 -0.80 -11.70
N GLU A 12 11.87 -0.76 -11.10
CA GLU A 12 12.78 -1.90 -11.11
C GLU A 12 12.18 -3.09 -10.36
N ALA A 13 11.60 -2.86 -9.18
CA ALA A 13 10.92 -3.89 -8.41
C ALA A 13 9.71 -4.48 -9.15
N LEU A 14 8.88 -3.63 -9.77
CA LEU A 14 7.73 -4.09 -10.55
C LEU A 14 8.15 -4.94 -11.76
N ARG A 15 9.24 -4.57 -12.43
CA ARG A 15 9.79 -5.36 -13.52
C ARG A 15 10.28 -6.74 -13.05
N ASP A 16 11.04 -6.78 -11.96
CA ASP A 16 11.58 -8.02 -11.42
C ASP A 16 10.47 -8.95 -10.92
N LEU A 17 9.42 -8.42 -10.30
CA LEU A 17 8.25 -9.20 -9.90
C LEU A 17 7.51 -9.80 -11.10
N LYS A 18 7.38 -9.06 -12.22
CA LYS A 18 6.80 -9.59 -13.48
C LYS A 18 7.64 -10.70 -14.09
N GLU A 19 8.95 -10.68 -13.87
CA GLU A 19 9.88 -11.72 -14.30
C GLU A 19 9.93 -12.93 -13.34
N GLY A 20 9.12 -12.92 -12.27
CA GLY A 20 9.05 -13.99 -11.29
C GLY A 20 10.19 -13.99 -10.27
N LYS A 21 10.93 -12.87 -10.15
CA LYS A 21 12.02 -12.72 -9.19
C LYS A 21 11.50 -12.33 -7.80
N ILE A 22 12.35 -12.55 -6.81
CA ILE A 22 12.17 -12.08 -5.45
C ILE A 22 12.72 -10.66 -5.33
N VAL A 23 12.01 -9.79 -4.62
CA VAL A 23 12.46 -8.46 -4.22
C VAL A 23 12.57 -8.39 -2.69
N LEU A 24 13.41 -7.51 -2.18
CA LEU A 24 13.54 -7.22 -0.76
C LEU A 24 12.87 -5.88 -0.46
N VAL A 25 12.01 -5.86 0.55
CA VAL A 25 11.24 -4.66 0.93
C VAL A 25 11.45 -4.39 2.41
N THR A 26 11.80 -3.16 2.79
CA THR A 26 11.91 -2.75 4.20
C THR A 26 10.85 -1.72 4.56
N ASP A 27 10.38 -1.81 5.80
CA ASP A 27 9.45 -0.84 6.36
C ASP A 27 10.17 0.30 7.10
N ASP A 28 9.39 1.19 7.72
CA ASP A 28 9.90 2.34 8.45
C ASP A 28 10.60 1.89 9.75
N PRO A 29 11.76 2.50 10.11
CA PRO A 29 12.41 2.26 11.39
C PRO A 29 11.54 2.49 12.62
N ASP A 30 10.53 3.35 12.50
CA ASP A 30 9.58 3.65 13.59
C ASP A 30 8.41 2.65 13.66
N ARG A 31 8.32 1.67 12.72
CA ARG A 31 7.29 0.62 12.71
C ARG A 31 7.88 -0.71 13.24
N GLU A 32 8.18 -1.67 12.39
CA GLU A 32 8.82 -2.95 12.75
C GLU A 32 10.34 -2.88 12.58
N ASN A 33 10.78 -2.02 11.66
CA ASN A 33 12.18 -1.88 11.25
C ASN A 33 12.74 -3.22 10.75
N GLU A 34 11.98 -3.89 9.91
CA GLU A 34 12.28 -5.22 9.37
C GLU A 34 12.33 -5.19 7.85
N GLY A 35 12.70 -6.30 7.25
CA GLY A 35 12.65 -6.49 5.82
C GLY A 35 12.10 -7.85 5.47
N ASP A 36 11.28 -7.88 4.42
CA ASP A 36 10.69 -9.10 3.87
C ASP A 36 11.20 -9.38 2.46
N LEU A 37 11.43 -10.65 2.17
CA LEU A 37 11.51 -11.15 0.81
C LEU A 37 10.08 -11.28 0.26
N ILE A 38 9.84 -10.71 -0.92
CA ILE A 38 8.52 -10.70 -1.55
C ILE A 38 8.62 -11.26 -2.97
N CYS A 39 7.68 -12.13 -3.37
CA CYS A 39 7.46 -12.52 -4.75
C CYS A 39 5.97 -12.67 -5.06
N ALA A 40 5.63 -12.70 -6.36
CA ALA A 40 4.25 -12.94 -6.78
C ALA A 40 3.82 -14.38 -6.53
N ALA A 41 2.56 -14.58 -6.11
CA ALA A 41 2.00 -15.92 -5.90
C ALA A 41 1.95 -16.73 -7.21
N GLU A 42 1.78 -16.06 -8.36
CA GLU A 42 1.83 -16.68 -9.70
C GLU A 42 3.20 -17.26 -10.01
N PHE A 43 4.25 -16.76 -9.36
CA PHE A 43 5.65 -17.18 -9.50
C PHE A 43 6.25 -17.71 -8.19
N ALA A 44 5.41 -18.16 -7.27
CA ALA A 44 5.84 -18.78 -6.01
C ALA A 44 6.38 -20.20 -6.25
N THR A 45 7.41 -20.33 -7.11
CA THR A 45 8.01 -21.61 -7.46
C THR A 45 8.63 -22.30 -6.24
N ARG A 46 8.88 -23.60 -6.35
CA ARG A 46 9.60 -24.37 -5.32
C ARG A 46 10.93 -23.69 -4.97
N GLU A 47 11.65 -23.19 -5.97
CA GLU A 47 12.94 -22.52 -5.83
C GLU A 47 12.80 -21.22 -5.02
N ASN A 48 11.79 -20.38 -5.32
CA ASN A 48 11.52 -19.13 -4.60
C ASN A 48 11.12 -19.41 -3.14
N ILE A 49 10.24 -20.39 -2.90
CA ILE A 49 9.83 -20.77 -1.54
C ILE A 49 11.01 -21.35 -0.76
N ASN A 50 11.83 -22.19 -1.41
CA ASN A 50 13.04 -22.73 -0.77
C ASN A 50 14.08 -21.64 -0.47
N PHE A 51 14.23 -20.65 -1.36
CA PHE A 51 15.09 -19.48 -1.12
C PHE A 51 14.64 -18.69 0.12
N MET A 52 13.35 -18.39 0.24
CA MET A 52 12.78 -17.70 1.40
C MET A 52 13.00 -18.52 2.68
N ALA A 53 12.70 -19.82 2.67
CA ALA A 53 12.89 -20.69 3.82
C ALA A 53 14.37 -20.77 4.28
N THR A 54 15.30 -20.73 3.33
CA THR A 54 16.75 -20.86 3.60
C THR A 54 17.35 -19.55 4.08
N TYR A 55 17.06 -18.45 3.42
CA TYR A 55 17.77 -17.18 3.62
C TYR A 55 16.97 -16.18 4.45
N ALA A 56 15.64 -16.16 4.36
CA ALA A 56 14.82 -15.28 5.21
C ALA A 56 14.55 -15.90 6.59
N LYS A 57 14.18 -17.17 6.65
CA LYS A 57 13.95 -17.94 7.90
C LYS A 57 12.71 -17.51 8.71
N GLY A 58 11.97 -16.49 8.25
CA GLY A 58 10.74 -16.00 8.84
C GLY A 58 9.53 -16.89 8.54
N LEU A 59 8.36 -16.39 8.85
CA LEU A 59 7.10 -17.06 8.53
C LEU A 59 6.72 -16.78 7.07
N ILE A 60 6.67 -17.80 6.24
CA ILE A 60 6.22 -17.65 4.85
C ILE A 60 4.70 -17.42 4.85
N CYS A 61 4.33 -16.16 4.63
CA CYS A 61 2.94 -15.71 4.56
C CYS A 61 2.51 -15.47 3.12
N THR A 62 1.18 -15.46 2.90
CA THR A 62 0.60 -15.26 1.57
C THR A 62 -0.40 -14.10 1.60
N PRO A 63 0.09 -12.84 1.56
CA PRO A 63 -0.78 -11.67 1.45
C PRO A 63 -1.63 -11.72 0.18
N MET A 64 -2.92 -11.42 0.32
CA MET A 64 -3.88 -11.42 -0.79
C MET A 64 -4.97 -10.37 -0.59
N SER A 65 -5.65 -10.01 -1.67
CA SER A 65 -6.81 -9.14 -1.59
C SER A 65 -7.98 -9.80 -0.87
N ALA A 66 -8.87 -8.98 -0.30
CA ALA A 66 -10.08 -9.46 0.36
C ALA A 66 -10.98 -10.27 -0.60
N GLU A 67 -10.95 -9.95 -1.90
CA GLU A 67 -11.71 -10.63 -2.95
C GLU A 67 -11.22 -12.07 -3.14
N ILE A 68 -9.90 -12.29 -3.19
CA ILE A 68 -9.31 -13.64 -3.31
C ILE A 68 -9.61 -14.44 -2.04
N ALA A 69 -9.41 -13.86 -0.87
CA ALA A 69 -9.70 -14.53 0.40
C ALA A 69 -11.18 -14.92 0.53
N ALA A 70 -12.10 -14.04 0.11
CA ALA A 70 -13.54 -14.29 0.11
C ALA A 70 -13.91 -15.39 -0.90
N ARG A 71 -13.36 -15.38 -2.12
CA ARG A 71 -13.58 -16.41 -3.15
C ARG A 71 -13.19 -17.79 -2.65
N LEU A 72 -12.07 -17.89 -1.92
CA LEU A 72 -11.54 -19.14 -1.38
C LEU A 72 -12.09 -19.48 0.00
N ASN A 73 -12.97 -18.64 0.56
CA ASN A 73 -13.55 -18.78 1.88
C ASN A 73 -12.47 -18.99 2.96
N PHE A 74 -11.49 -18.09 3.02
CA PHE A 74 -10.47 -18.05 4.06
C PHE A 74 -10.91 -17.12 5.20
N PRO A 75 -11.53 -17.65 6.25
CA PRO A 75 -12.01 -16.84 7.38
C PRO A 75 -10.85 -16.36 8.24
N PRO A 76 -11.02 -15.26 9.01
CA PRO A 76 -10.06 -14.82 10.01
C PRO A 76 -9.64 -15.96 10.94
N MET A 77 -8.37 -16.01 11.33
CA MET A 77 -7.81 -17.01 12.23
C MET A 77 -8.44 -16.94 13.62
N VAL A 78 -8.80 -15.73 14.04
CA VAL A 78 -9.40 -15.45 15.36
C VAL A 78 -10.61 -14.52 15.22
N ALA A 79 -11.58 -14.65 16.13
CA ALA A 79 -12.75 -13.77 16.13
C ALA A 79 -12.41 -12.34 16.57
N GLU A 80 -11.44 -12.18 17.48
CA GLU A 80 -10.95 -10.91 17.98
C GLU A 80 -9.43 -10.85 17.75
N ASN A 81 -9.01 -9.92 16.90
CA ASN A 81 -7.58 -9.73 16.58
C ASN A 81 -6.94 -8.78 17.60
N THR A 82 -6.02 -9.30 18.39
CA THR A 82 -5.25 -8.56 19.42
C THR A 82 -3.79 -8.36 19.02
N ASP A 83 -3.43 -8.60 17.74
CA ASP A 83 -2.08 -8.35 17.23
C ASP A 83 -1.71 -6.88 17.28
N ASN A 84 -0.48 -6.56 17.67
CA ASN A 84 0.01 -5.19 17.84
C ASN A 84 -0.12 -4.34 16.56
N HIS A 85 0.03 -4.95 15.39
CA HIS A 85 -0.07 -4.31 14.08
C HIS A 85 -1.38 -4.64 13.36
N SER A 86 -2.28 -5.38 14.04
CA SER A 86 -3.57 -5.82 13.50
C SER A 86 -3.42 -6.59 12.18
N THR A 87 -2.38 -7.43 12.05
CA THR A 87 -2.15 -8.26 10.88
C THR A 87 -3.29 -9.25 10.71
N ALA A 88 -3.95 -9.22 9.56
CA ALA A 88 -5.19 -9.96 9.34
C ALA A 88 -4.91 -11.40 8.89
N PHE A 89 -4.39 -12.24 9.79
CA PHE A 89 -4.22 -13.67 9.56
C PHE A 89 -5.57 -14.34 9.32
N THR A 90 -5.61 -15.21 8.33
CA THR A 90 -6.68 -16.18 8.14
C THR A 90 -6.29 -17.53 8.70
N VAL A 91 -7.21 -18.49 8.71
CA VAL A 91 -6.85 -19.89 9.00
C VAL A 91 -5.78 -20.35 8.02
N ALA A 92 -4.77 -21.07 8.53
CA ALA A 92 -3.74 -21.67 7.70
C ALA A 92 -4.34 -22.78 6.82
N VAL A 93 -3.78 -22.95 5.61
CA VAL A 93 -4.32 -23.86 4.60
C VAL A 93 -3.24 -24.70 3.93
N ASP A 94 -3.66 -25.87 3.41
CA ASP A 94 -2.91 -26.67 2.43
C ASP A 94 -3.85 -27.08 1.29
N HIS A 95 -3.36 -27.18 0.07
CA HIS A 95 -4.17 -27.72 -1.02
C HIS A 95 -4.43 -29.21 -0.79
N ALA A 96 -5.61 -29.70 -1.18
CA ALA A 96 -6.06 -31.07 -0.93
C ALA A 96 -5.15 -32.15 -1.58
N ASP A 97 -4.46 -31.79 -2.66
CA ASP A 97 -3.55 -32.70 -3.39
C ASP A 97 -2.15 -32.81 -2.74
N THR A 98 -1.85 -32.00 -1.71
CA THR A 98 -0.58 -32.10 -0.98
C THR A 98 -0.60 -33.28 0.00
N THR A 99 0.56 -33.77 0.41
CA THR A 99 0.69 -34.83 1.43
C THR A 99 0.79 -34.21 2.83
N THR A 100 1.96 -33.74 3.24
CA THR A 100 2.18 -33.05 4.52
C THR A 100 1.97 -31.55 4.44
N GLY A 101 2.11 -30.94 3.25
CA GLY A 101 1.92 -29.51 3.02
C GLY A 101 3.11 -28.63 3.32
N ILE A 102 4.15 -29.11 4.04
CA ILE A 102 5.23 -28.27 4.58
C ILE A 102 6.43 -28.09 3.63
N SER A 103 6.68 -29.01 2.70
CA SER A 103 7.83 -28.89 1.80
C SER A 103 7.73 -27.61 0.95
N ALA A 104 8.88 -27.10 0.47
CA ALA A 104 8.88 -25.93 -0.41
C ALA A 104 8.03 -26.17 -1.68
N GLU A 105 8.02 -27.40 -2.20
CA GLU A 105 7.21 -27.79 -3.34
C GLU A 105 5.71 -27.75 -3.03
N GLU A 106 5.29 -28.29 -1.88
CA GLU A 106 3.87 -28.35 -1.51
C GLU A 106 3.33 -26.97 -1.09
N ARG A 107 4.13 -26.15 -0.40
CA ARG A 107 3.76 -24.74 -0.14
C ARG A 107 3.66 -23.95 -1.44
N SER A 108 4.62 -24.11 -2.37
CA SER A 108 4.57 -23.55 -3.72
C SER A 108 3.26 -23.91 -4.41
N TYR A 109 2.94 -25.21 -4.45
CA TYR A 109 1.71 -25.68 -5.06
C TYR A 109 0.46 -25.07 -4.44
N THR A 110 0.37 -25.05 -3.11
CA THR A 110 -0.77 -24.45 -2.38
C THR A 110 -0.91 -22.96 -2.68
N ILE A 111 0.21 -22.21 -2.67
CA ILE A 111 0.22 -20.77 -2.93
C ILE A 111 -0.22 -20.46 -4.38
N MET A 112 0.33 -21.16 -5.36
CA MET A 112 -0.06 -20.98 -6.76
C MET A 112 -1.54 -21.32 -6.99
N LYS A 113 -2.10 -22.27 -6.25
CA LYS A 113 -3.53 -22.58 -6.28
C LYS A 113 -4.41 -21.47 -5.67
N CYS A 114 -3.91 -20.63 -4.79
CA CYS A 114 -4.67 -19.47 -4.31
C CYS A 114 -4.99 -18.48 -5.45
N VAL A 115 -4.16 -18.38 -6.47
CA VAL A 115 -4.33 -17.48 -7.62
C VAL A 115 -4.89 -18.18 -8.87
N ASP A 116 -5.10 -19.48 -8.83
CA ASP A 116 -5.79 -20.21 -9.90
C ASP A 116 -7.30 -19.88 -9.85
N ASP A 117 -7.84 -19.37 -10.97
CA ASP A 117 -9.26 -18.98 -11.06
C ASP A 117 -10.21 -20.17 -11.01
N GLN A 118 -9.70 -21.40 -11.23
CA GLN A 118 -10.48 -22.63 -11.14
C GLN A 118 -10.55 -23.19 -9.72
N SER A 119 -9.65 -22.73 -8.82
CA SER A 119 -9.64 -23.19 -7.43
C SER A 119 -10.89 -22.76 -6.65
N LYS A 120 -11.39 -23.68 -5.86
CA LYS A 120 -12.59 -23.54 -5.03
C LYS A 120 -12.26 -23.71 -3.55
N PRO A 121 -13.13 -23.27 -2.64
CA PRO A 121 -12.93 -23.46 -1.19
C PRO A 121 -12.65 -24.90 -0.76
N GLU A 122 -13.26 -25.87 -1.44
CA GLU A 122 -13.13 -27.29 -1.15
C GLU A 122 -11.77 -27.88 -1.51
N ASP A 123 -11.01 -27.19 -2.37
CA ASP A 123 -9.66 -27.63 -2.78
C ASP A 123 -8.62 -27.38 -1.67
N PHE A 124 -9.00 -26.67 -0.60
CA PHE A 124 -8.09 -26.33 0.50
C PHE A 124 -8.50 -27.01 1.81
N ARG A 125 -7.57 -27.75 2.41
CA ARG A 125 -7.68 -28.28 3.77
C ARG A 125 -7.33 -27.22 4.81
N ARG A 126 -7.94 -27.30 5.98
CA ARG A 126 -7.74 -26.41 7.13
C ARG A 126 -7.64 -27.25 8.41
N PRO A 127 -6.62 -27.04 9.29
CA PRO A 127 -5.48 -26.12 9.12
C PRO A 127 -4.45 -26.63 8.09
N GLY A 128 -3.41 -25.83 7.84
CA GLY A 128 -2.33 -26.17 6.91
C GLY A 128 -1.03 -25.43 7.23
N HIS A 129 -0.13 -25.32 6.25
CA HIS A 129 1.23 -24.79 6.39
C HIS A 129 1.46 -23.52 5.56
N VAL A 130 0.45 -23.04 4.83
CA VAL A 130 0.45 -21.73 4.16
C VAL A 130 -0.44 -20.79 4.97
N PHE A 131 0.02 -19.57 5.22
CA PHE A 131 -0.62 -18.57 6.08
C PHE A 131 -1.12 -17.40 5.24
N PRO A 132 -2.38 -17.41 4.75
CA PRO A 132 -2.94 -16.29 4.02
C PRO A 132 -3.18 -15.09 4.96
N LEU A 133 -2.86 -13.89 4.44
CA LEU A 133 -3.11 -12.62 5.10
C LEU A 133 -4.02 -11.77 4.22
N ILE A 134 -5.02 -11.11 4.81
CA ILE A 134 -5.91 -10.21 4.07
C ILE A 134 -5.35 -8.80 4.13
N SER A 135 -4.98 -8.21 2.98
CA SER A 135 -4.56 -6.82 2.90
C SER A 135 -5.74 -5.87 3.08
N ARG A 136 -5.48 -4.71 3.68
CA ARG A 136 -6.50 -3.67 3.85
C ARG A 136 -6.76 -2.96 2.51
N LYS A 137 -8.03 -2.68 2.24
CA LYS A 137 -8.42 -1.83 1.11
C LYS A 137 -7.75 -0.46 1.25
N GLY A 138 -7.13 0.02 0.16
CA GLY A 138 -6.31 1.24 0.14
C GLY A 138 -4.82 0.97 0.40
N GLY A 139 -4.43 -0.29 0.60
CA GLY A 139 -3.04 -0.75 0.57
C GLY A 139 -2.12 -0.04 1.56
N VAL A 140 -0.87 0.20 1.14
CA VAL A 140 0.16 0.85 1.97
C VAL A 140 -0.17 2.29 2.35
N LEU A 141 -1.13 2.94 1.70
CA LEU A 141 -1.60 4.28 2.08
C LEU A 141 -2.49 4.25 3.33
N VAL A 142 -3.08 3.11 3.66
CA VAL A 142 -3.93 2.90 4.86
C VAL A 142 -3.15 2.19 5.96
N ARG A 143 -2.38 1.16 5.62
CA ARG A 143 -1.51 0.42 6.55
C ARG A 143 -0.16 0.15 5.89
N ASN A 144 0.88 0.79 6.38
CA ASN A 144 2.24 0.75 5.82
C ASN A 144 3.01 -0.54 6.18
N GLY A 145 2.36 -1.71 6.05
CA GLY A 145 2.94 -3.02 6.36
C GLY A 145 3.30 -3.83 5.11
N HIS A 146 4.13 -4.86 5.30
CA HIS A 146 4.56 -5.77 4.23
C HIS A 146 3.39 -6.53 3.58
N THR A 147 2.31 -6.80 4.33
CA THR A 147 1.06 -7.39 3.80
C THR A 147 0.48 -6.53 2.68
N GLU A 148 0.30 -5.24 2.94
CA GLU A 148 -0.25 -4.29 1.96
C GLU A 148 0.76 -4.00 0.85
N ALA A 149 2.05 -3.87 1.20
CA ALA A 149 3.12 -3.68 0.21
C ALA A 149 3.14 -4.83 -0.82
N THR A 150 2.99 -6.07 -0.36
CA THR A 150 2.92 -7.24 -1.25
C THR A 150 1.77 -7.12 -2.25
N THR A 151 0.55 -6.85 -1.79
CA THR A 151 -0.62 -6.78 -2.69
C THR A 151 -0.58 -5.56 -3.61
N ASP A 152 -0.11 -4.39 -3.13
CA ASP A 152 0.05 -3.22 -3.97
C ASP A 152 1.11 -3.42 -5.07
N LEU A 153 2.25 -4.04 -4.74
CA LEU A 153 3.28 -4.38 -5.72
C LEU A 153 2.73 -5.33 -6.80
N MET A 154 1.93 -6.33 -6.41
CA MET A 154 1.28 -7.23 -7.37
C MET A 154 0.32 -6.47 -8.28
N ARG A 155 -0.55 -5.64 -7.71
CA ARG A 155 -1.51 -4.81 -8.44
C ARG A 155 -0.80 -3.87 -9.43
N LEU A 156 0.20 -3.13 -8.98
CA LEU A 156 0.99 -2.22 -9.82
C LEU A 156 1.78 -2.95 -10.92
N ALA A 157 2.21 -4.18 -10.64
CA ALA A 157 2.83 -5.04 -11.63
C ALA A 157 1.84 -5.60 -12.65
N GLY A 158 0.52 -5.44 -12.46
CA GLY A 158 -0.52 -6.02 -13.32
C GLY A 158 -0.65 -7.53 -13.16
N LEU A 159 -0.28 -8.05 -11.98
CA LEU A 159 -0.42 -9.44 -11.54
C LEU A 159 -1.67 -9.58 -10.66
N LYS A 160 -2.05 -10.81 -10.32
CA LYS A 160 -3.11 -11.05 -9.35
C LYS A 160 -2.69 -10.52 -7.98
N GLU A 161 -3.60 -9.87 -7.26
CA GLU A 161 -3.33 -9.25 -5.95
C GLU A 161 -3.11 -10.30 -4.85
N CYS A 162 -2.10 -11.13 -5.06
CA CYS A 162 -1.66 -12.16 -4.15
C CYS A 162 -0.16 -12.38 -4.33
N GLY A 163 0.58 -12.39 -3.24
CA GLY A 163 2.02 -12.65 -3.25
C GLY A 163 2.44 -13.50 -2.07
N VAL A 164 3.74 -13.62 -1.91
CA VAL A 164 4.38 -14.26 -0.76
C VAL A 164 5.27 -13.24 -0.10
N CYS A 165 5.27 -13.19 1.22
CA CYS A 165 6.25 -12.43 1.99
C CYS A 165 6.84 -13.29 3.09
N CYS A 166 8.09 -12.99 3.48
CA CYS A 166 8.79 -13.71 4.53
C CYS A 166 9.82 -12.78 5.17
N GLU A 167 9.72 -12.60 6.49
CA GLU A 167 10.60 -11.75 7.27
C GLU A 167 12.03 -12.31 7.30
N VAL A 168 13.03 -11.41 7.29
CA VAL A 168 14.44 -11.80 7.21
C VAL A 168 15.10 -11.77 8.59
N MET A 169 15.53 -12.95 9.05
CA MET A 169 16.27 -13.13 10.29
C MET A 169 17.76 -13.37 10.04
N LYS A 170 18.57 -12.97 11.02
CA LYS A 170 20.02 -13.30 11.10
C LYS A 170 20.24 -14.77 11.52
N GLU A 171 21.51 -15.19 11.47
CA GLU A 171 21.91 -16.54 11.92
C GLU A 171 21.65 -16.77 13.42
N ASP A 172 21.69 -15.70 14.22
CA ASP A 172 21.40 -15.76 15.66
C ASP A 172 19.90 -15.76 16.00
N GLY A 173 19.02 -15.72 14.98
CA GLY A 173 17.56 -15.70 15.14
C GLY A 173 16.98 -14.33 15.42
N THR A 174 17.79 -13.27 15.51
CA THR A 174 17.27 -11.90 15.62
C THR A 174 16.99 -11.30 14.23
N MET A 175 16.12 -10.27 14.17
CA MET A 175 15.72 -9.69 12.88
C MET A 175 16.88 -8.93 12.23
N MET A 176 17.02 -9.06 10.90
CA MET A 176 17.91 -8.20 10.13
C MET A 176 17.39 -6.77 10.12
N ARG A 177 18.32 -5.81 10.15
CA ARG A 177 18.01 -4.38 10.02
C ARG A 177 18.62 -3.85 8.71
N THR A 178 18.25 -2.66 8.32
CA THR A 178 18.57 -2.06 7.01
C THR A 178 20.01 -2.32 6.55
N SER A 179 21.01 -2.22 7.44
CA SER A 179 22.42 -2.44 7.05
C SER A 179 22.71 -3.88 6.62
N GLN A 180 22.14 -4.86 7.30
CA GLN A 180 22.30 -6.28 6.96
C GLN A 180 21.46 -6.67 5.75
N LEU A 181 20.24 -6.10 5.65
CA LEU A 181 19.37 -6.27 4.48
C LEU A 181 20.04 -5.74 3.21
N TRP A 182 20.75 -4.60 3.31
CA TRP A 182 21.54 -4.04 2.21
C TRP A 182 22.66 -5.00 1.74
N GLU A 183 23.39 -5.61 2.67
CA GLU A 183 24.44 -6.58 2.32
C GLU A 183 23.82 -7.84 1.69
N MET A 184 22.72 -8.35 2.25
CA MET A 184 21.98 -9.48 1.67
C MET A 184 21.48 -9.18 0.25
N ALA A 185 20.93 -7.99 0.02
CA ALA A 185 20.48 -7.58 -1.30
C ALA A 185 21.61 -7.61 -2.34
N LYS A 186 22.81 -7.16 -1.97
CA LYS A 186 23.99 -7.23 -2.84
C LYS A 186 24.47 -8.66 -3.06
N GLU A 187 24.53 -9.47 -2.01
CA GLU A 187 25.00 -10.85 -2.07
C GLU A 187 24.14 -11.71 -3.02
N HIS A 188 22.82 -11.50 -2.93
CA HIS A 188 21.86 -12.28 -3.72
C HIS A 188 21.34 -11.55 -4.96
N ASN A 189 21.88 -10.36 -5.26
CA ASN A 189 21.43 -9.52 -6.39
C ASN A 189 19.91 -9.27 -6.38
N LEU A 190 19.37 -8.91 -5.21
CA LEU A 190 17.96 -8.59 -5.03
C LEU A 190 17.70 -7.10 -5.23
N THR A 191 16.62 -6.78 -5.89
CA THR A 191 16.09 -5.41 -5.91
C THR A 191 15.59 -5.05 -4.52
N PHE A 192 16.08 -3.94 -3.95
CA PHE A 192 15.82 -3.50 -2.59
C PHE A 192 15.12 -2.16 -2.57
N ILE A 193 13.90 -2.11 -2.06
CA ILE A 193 13.03 -0.93 -1.99
C ILE A 193 12.51 -0.70 -0.57
N THR A 194 11.91 0.48 -0.33
CA THR A 194 11.22 0.80 0.92
C THR A 194 9.70 0.90 0.71
N ILE A 195 8.92 0.61 1.75
CA ILE A 195 7.46 0.85 1.74
C ILE A 195 7.16 2.35 1.57
N ARG A 196 8.03 3.22 2.08
CA ARG A 196 7.87 4.67 1.92
C ARG A 196 7.96 5.10 0.45
N ASP A 197 8.96 4.61 -0.28
CA ASP A 197 9.08 4.90 -1.72
C ASP A 197 7.88 4.36 -2.49
N LEU A 198 7.34 3.19 -2.10
CA LEU A 198 6.12 2.64 -2.68
C LEU A 198 4.90 3.55 -2.41
N GLN A 199 4.75 4.07 -1.18
CA GLN A 199 3.68 5.04 -0.87
C GLN A 199 3.79 6.30 -1.74
N ASP A 200 5.00 6.85 -1.87
CA ASP A 200 5.23 8.07 -2.67
C ASP A 200 5.00 7.79 -4.17
N TYR A 201 5.41 6.61 -4.64
CA TYR A 201 5.12 6.17 -6.01
C TYR A 201 3.60 6.12 -6.29
N ILE A 202 2.82 5.50 -5.39
CA ILE A 202 1.36 5.41 -5.53
C ILE A 202 0.72 6.80 -5.51
N ARG A 203 1.14 7.70 -4.60
CA ARG A 203 0.61 9.08 -4.54
C ARG A 203 0.85 9.88 -5.81
N ILE A 204 1.96 9.62 -6.51
CA ILE A 204 2.31 10.32 -7.75
C ILE A 204 1.58 9.74 -8.97
N HIS A 205 1.43 8.40 -9.03
CA HIS A 205 0.95 7.71 -10.22
C HIS A 205 -0.53 7.34 -10.18
N GLU A 206 -1.16 7.36 -8.99
CA GLU A 206 -2.58 7.05 -8.84
C GLU A 206 -3.37 8.27 -8.36
N LYS A 207 -4.58 8.41 -8.87
CA LYS A 207 -5.47 9.51 -8.52
C LYS A 207 -6.56 9.00 -7.58
N HIS A 208 -6.41 9.33 -6.29
CA HIS A 208 -7.33 8.91 -5.24
C HIS A 208 -8.41 9.95 -4.88
N VAL A 209 -8.51 11.03 -5.64
CA VAL A 209 -9.56 12.03 -5.48
C VAL A 209 -10.47 12.04 -6.70
N LYS A 210 -11.77 11.93 -6.48
CA LYS A 210 -12.82 11.94 -7.52
C LYS A 210 -13.68 13.17 -7.37
N GLU A 211 -13.98 13.84 -8.49
CA GLU A 211 -14.96 14.90 -8.53
C GLU A 211 -16.36 14.29 -8.38
N GLU A 212 -17.14 14.77 -7.40
CA GLU A 212 -18.49 14.29 -7.10
C GLU A 212 -19.55 15.33 -7.42
N ALA A 213 -19.23 16.62 -7.27
CA ALA A 213 -20.20 17.68 -7.47
C ALA A 213 -19.55 18.97 -7.95
N VAL A 214 -20.31 19.72 -8.75
CA VAL A 214 -19.94 21.07 -9.17
C VAL A 214 -21.12 22.00 -8.93
N ALA A 215 -20.91 23.16 -8.29
CA ALA A 215 -21.94 24.14 -8.03
C ALA A 215 -21.43 25.58 -8.23
N ASN A 216 -22.33 26.49 -8.53
CA ASN A 216 -22.02 27.94 -8.46
C ASN A 216 -22.09 28.39 -7.00
N LEU A 217 -21.08 29.10 -6.56
CA LEU A 217 -20.96 29.62 -5.19
C LEU A 217 -20.84 31.15 -5.24
N PRO A 218 -21.95 31.90 -5.17
CA PRO A 218 -21.91 33.34 -4.99
C PRO A 218 -21.48 33.64 -3.55
N THR A 219 -20.48 34.51 -3.40
CA THR A 219 -19.95 34.93 -2.10
C THR A 219 -19.84 36.47 -2.02
N GLN A 220 -19.66 37.02 -0.80
CA GLN A 220 -19.34 38.43 -0.64
C GLN A 220 -17.95 38.83 -1.17
N TYR A 221 -17.15 37.85 -1.61
CA TYR A 221 -15.78 38.05 -2.15
C TYR A 221 -15.74 37.86 -3.68
N GLY A 222 -16.86 37.49 -4.29
CA GLY A 222 -17.05 37.25 -5.70
C GLY A 222 -17.79 35.94 -5.97
N ASP A 223 -18.04 35.68 -7.28
CA ASP A 223 -18.70 34.49 -7.73
C ASP A 223 -17.66 33.44 -8.14
N PHE A 224 -17.72 32.29 -7.49
CA PHE A 224 -16.84 31.15 -7.73
C PHE A 224 -17.61 29.94 -8.24
N LYS A 225 -16.90 29.04 -8.88
CA LYS A 225 -17.35 27.68 -9.15
C LYS A 225 -16.73 26.76 -8.09
N MET A 226 -17.56 26.05 -7.35
CA MET A 226 -17.12 25.12 -6.32
C MET A 226 -17.13 23.72 -6.89
N TYR A 227 -15.99 23.04 -6.77
CA TYR A 227 -15.81 21.62 -7.11
C TYR A 227 -15.66 20.83 -5.83
N GLY A 228 -16.52 19.83 -5.61
CA GLY A 228 -16.45 18.89 -4.51
C GLY A 228 -15.77 17.61 -4.92
N TYR A 229 -14.79 17.19 -4.14
CA TYR A 229 -14.02 15.96 -4.33
C TYR A 229 -14.16 15.03 -3.14
N ILE A 230 -14.13 13.73 -3.38
CA ILE A 230 -14.03 12.69 -2.35
C ILE A 230 -12.73 11.93 -2.56
N ASN A 231 -11.98 11.73 -1.48
CA ASN A 231 -10.86 10.80 -1.44
C ASN A 231 -11.42 9.38 -1.29
N ASP A 232 -11.18 8.50 -2.25
CA ASP A 232 -11.76 7.14 -2.30
C ASP A 232 -11.09 6.16 -1.32
N ILE A 233 -9.97 6.57 -0.69
CA ILE A 233 -9.28 5.80 0.35
C ILE A 233 -9.80 6.19 1.73
N THR A 234 -9.78 7.50 2.05
CA THR A 234 -10.10 8.01 3.40
C THR A 234 -11.58 8.37 3.57
N GLY A 235 -12.31 8.58 2.46
CA GLY A 235 -13.66 9.12 2.46
C GLY A 235 -13.72 10.62 2.79
N GLU A 236 -12.58 11.30 2.89
CA GLU A 236 -12.51 12.73 3.17
C GLU A 236 -12.99 13.56 1.99
N HIS A 237 -13.65 14.68 2.31
CA HIS A 237 -14.18 15.62 1.34
C HIS A 237 -13.23 16.81 1.19
N HIS A 238 -12.96 17.20 -0.05
CA HIS A 238 -12.16 18.38 -0.37
C HIS A 238 -12.92 19.31 -1.32
N LEU A 239 -12.70 20.60 -1.19
CA LEU A 239 -13.34 21.60 -2.03
C LEU A 239 -12.29 22.41 -2.80
N ALA A 240 -12.58 22.73 -4.06
CA ALA A 240 -11.83 23.73 -4.82
C ALA A 240 -12.78 24.83 -5.26
N LEU A 241 -12.45 26.08 -4.88
CA LEU A 241 -13.16 27.28 -5.32
C LEU A 241 -12.39 27.86 -6.51
N VAL A 242 -13.02 27.86 -7.68
CA VAL A 242 -12.36 28.25 -8.92
C VAL A 242 -13.01 29.50 -9.49
N LYS A 243 -12.18 30.46 -9.89
CA LYS A 243 -12.58 31.67 -10.63
C LYS A 243 -12.02 31.63 -12.05
N GLY A 244 -12.86 31.95 -13.01
CA GLY A 244 -12.46 32.00 -14.41
C GLY A 244 -12.12 30.63 -15.02
N ASP A 245 -11.53 30.67 -16.19
CA ASP A 245 -10.98 29.48 -16.86
C ASP A 245 -9.51 29.28 -16.45
N ILE A 246 -9.19 28.16 -15.84
CA ILE A 246 -7.83 27.83 -15.41
C ILE A 246 -7.00 27.18 -16.50
N GLY A 247 -7.59 26.87 -17.67
CA GLY A 247 -6.87 26.33 -18.85
C GLY A 247 -6.09 25.06 -18.52
N ASP A 248 -4.81 25.04 -18.90
CA ASP A 248 -3.85 23.97 -18.64
C ASP A 248 -3.28 23.96 -17.21
N GLY A 249 -3.63 24.97 -16.40
CA GLY A 249 -3.17 25.10 -15.02
C GLY A 249 -1.82 25.81 -14.83
N GLU A 250 -1.17 26.28 -15.91
CA GLU A 250 0.07 27.05 -15.81
C GLU A 250 -0.21 28.47 -15.33
N ASP A 251 0.68 28.99 -14.47
CA ASP A 251 0.63 30.35 -13.90
C ASP A 251 -0.72 30.72 -13.27
N VAL A 252 -1.40 29.75 -12.64
CA VAL A 252 -2.69 29.97 -11.95
C VAL A 252 -2.44 30.38 -10.52
N LEU A 253 -3.02 31.54 -10.12
CA LEU A 253 -3.00 31.96 -8.73
C LEU A 253 -3.72 30.93 -7.86
N CYS A 254 -3.00 30.33 -6.90
CA CYS A 254 -3.51 29.22 -6.08
C CYS A 254 -3.24 29.46 -4.60
N ARG A 255 -4.25 29.20 -3.76
CA ARG A 255 -4.11 29.12 -2.29
C ARG A 255 -4.57 27.74 -1.81
N VAL A 256 -3.66 26.97 -1.23
CA VAL A 256 -4.03 25.78 -0.45
C VAL A 256 -4.38 26.23 0.98
N HIS A 257 -5.57 25.91 1.44
CA HIS A 257 -6.10 26.28 2.74
C HIS A 257 -6.52 25.03 3.52
N SER A 258 -6.01 24.89 4.75
CA SER A 258 -6.50 23.87 5.67
C SER A 258 -7.68 24.46 6.45
N GLU A 259 -8.83 23.82 6.37
CA GLU A 259 -10.06 24.26 7.03
C GLU A 259 -9.85 24.49 8.54
N CYS A 260 -10.30 25.63 9.01
CA CYS A 260 -10.32 26.00 10.41
C CYS A 260 -11.72 26.48 10.81
N LEU A 261 -12.55 25.57 11.29
CA LEU A 261 -13.95 25.88 11.64
C LEU A 261 -14.09 27.13 12.50
N THR A 262 -13.24 27.32 13.52
CA THR A 262 -13.34 28.47 14.41
C THR A 262 -12.89 29.76 13.76
N GLY A 263 -11.83 29.73 12.93
CA GLY A 263 -11.34 30.92 12.22
C GLY A 263 -12.21 31.26 11.01
N ASP A 264 -12.53 30.28 10.21
CA ASP A 264 -13.21 30.48 8.91
C ASP A 264 -14.71 30.77 9.09
N ALA A 265 -15.39 30.01 9.97
CA ALA A 265 -16.84 30.14 10.16
C ALA A 265 -17.22 31.02 11.31
N PHE A 266 -16.51 31.01 12.46
CA PHE A 266 -16.89 31.75 13.67
C PHE A 266 -16.09 33.04 13.87
N GLY A 267 -15.10 33.31 12.99
CA GLY A 267 -14.31 34.55 13.08
C GLY A 267 -13.45 34.64 14.34
N SER A 268 -12.91 33.54 14.82
CA SER A 268 -12.04 33.49 15.99
C SER A 268 -10.83 34.41 15.82
N LEU A 269 -10.54 35.22 16.83
CA LEU A 269 -9.34 36.07 16.89
C LEU A 269 -8.10 35.35 17.44
N ARG A 270 -8.20 34.05 17.72
CA ARG A 270 -7.06 33.25 18.19
C ARG A 270 -6.14 32.80 17.04
N CYS A 271 -6.60 32.87 15.81
CA CYS A 271 -5.84 32.57 14.59
C CYS A 271 -6.23 33.57 13.51
N ASP A 272 -5.47 33.59 12.43
CA ASP A 272 -5.72 34.44 11.25
C ASP A 272 -6.29 33.61 10.04
N CYS A 273 -6.73 32.38 10.27
CA CYS A 273 -7.21 31.47 9.21
C CYS A 273 -8.33 32.11 8.37
N GLY A 274 -9.37 32.63 9.00
CA GLY A 274 -10.48 33.30 8.30
C GLY A 274 -10.02 34.51 7.49
N LEU A 275 -9.09 35.33 8.04
CA LEU A 275 -8.55 36.49 7.32
C LEU A 275 -7.73 36.03 6.10
N GLN A 276 -6.93 34.97 6.24
CA GLN A 276 -6.14 34.39 5.13
C GLN A 276 -7.05 33.88 4.02
N LEU A 277 -8.11 33.11 4.36
CA LEU A 277 -9.08 32.60 3.39
C LEU A 277 -9.77 33.77 2.65
N GLN A 278 -10.31 34.72 3.38
CA GLN A 278 -11.00 35.88 2.81
C GLN A 278 -10.09 36.72 1.91
N THR A 279 -8.82 36.90 2.31
CA THR A 279 -7.84 37.66 1.52
C THR A 279 -7.51 36.91 0.23
N ALA A 280 -7.30 35.59 0.30
CA ALA A 280 -7.04 34.77 -0.87
C ALA A 280 -8.21 34.81 -1.87
N MET A 281 -9.46 34.67 -1.40
CA MET A 281 -10.64 34.78 -2.25
C MET A 281 -10.73 36.15 -2.96
N ARG A 282 -10.45 37.25 -2.26
CA ARG A 282 -10.42 38.59 -2.88
C ARG A 282 -9.31 38.74 -3.92
N GLN A 283 -8.14 38.16 -3.66
CA GLN A 283 -7.03 38.19 -4.61
C GLN A 283 -7.35 37.40 -5.87
N VAL A 284 -7.90 36.20 -5.73
CA VAL A 284 -8.34 35.36 -6.86
C VAL A 284 -9.45 36.05 -7.67
N GLU A 285 -10.41 36.70 -6.99
CA GLU A 285 -11.46 37.49 -7.65
C GLU A 285 -10.86 38.67 -8.45
N ALA A 286 -9.92 39.41 -7.86
CA ALA A 286 -9.26 40.56 -8.49
C ALA A 286 -8.41 40.14 -9.70
N GLU A 287 -7.76 38.97 -9.64
CA GLU A 287 -7.00 38.39 -10.75
C GLU A 287 -7.94 37.92 -11.87
N GLY A 288 -9.18 37.55 -11.54
CA GLY A 288 -10.16 36.99 -12.47
C GLY A 288 -9.90 35.53 -12.89
N ARG A 289 -8.82 34.94 -12.45
CA ARG A 289 -8.40 33.55 -12.72
C ARG A 289 -7.63 33.00 -11.53
N GLY A 290 -8.08 31.86 -10.96
CA GLY A 290 -7.37 31.24 -9.85
C GLY A 290 -8.19 30.21 -9.07
N LYS A 291 -7.59 29.62 -8.04
CA LYS A 291 -8.23 28.65 -7.16
C LYS A 291 -7.67 28.67 -5.73
#